data_f0deae1402935ad446f0481d3cb9e6fa
#
_entry.id   f0deae1402935ad446f0481d3cb9e6fa
#
_cell.length_a   1.000
_cell.length_b   1.000
_cell.length_c   1.000
_cell.angle_alpha   90.00
_cell.angle_beta   90.00
_cell.angle_gamma   90.00
#
_symmetry.space_group_name_H-M   'P 1'
#
loop_
_entity.id
_entity.type
_entity.pdbx_description
1 polymer ?
#
loop_
_entity_poly.entity_id
_entity_poly.type
_entity_poly.pdbx_seq_one_letter_code
_entity_poly.pdbx_strand_id
1 'polypeptide(L)'
;YCCGLKVENLLLDYLYDEFSLRNTLKQHSPFFDKTSAVLYFHGKNGLMVENQDIAVKLSSMKGIMDSWLFYKKGERIIPHGVNPYAVRYYINAKSRMEADRITNYIFEHMSITSPEGEEVLYQNHMPEYPN
;
A
#
# COMPACT_ATOMS: atom_id res chain seq x y z
N TYR A 1 2.65 2.87 11.36
CA TYR A 1 1.53 3.83 11.24
C TYR A 1 0.34 3.48 12.17
N CYS A 2 0.06 2.20 12.44
CA CYS A 2 -1.07 1.78 13.28
C CYS A 2 -0.92 2.15 14.76
N CYS A 3 0.29 2.08 15.28
CA CYS A 3 0.58 2.29 16.71
C CYS A 3 1.01 3.72 17.04
N GLY A 4 1.10 4.61 16.07
CA GLY A 4 1.58 5.99 16.28
C GLY A 4 3.07 6.11 16.63
N LEU A 5 3.80 5.00 16.69
CA LEU A 5 5.24 4.96 16.95
C LEU A 5 6.02 4.94 15.64
N LYS A 6 7.11 5.68 15.59
CA LYS A 6 8.09 5.58 14.51
C LYS A 6 9.08 4.48 14.87
N VAL A 7 9.02 3.37 14.15
CA VAL A 7 9.84 2.18 14.42
C VAL A 7 11.35 2.52 14.34
N GLU A 8 11.71 3.41 13.45
CA GLU A 8 13.09 3.88 13.29
C GLU A 8 13.59 4.58 14.57
N ASN A 9 12.73 5.42 15.18
CA ASN A 9 13.11 6.09 16.44
C ASN A 9 13.21 5.08 17.58
N LEU A 10 12.29 4.09 17.65
CA LEU A 10 12.39 3.03 18.66
C LEU A 10 13.68 2.22 18.52
N LEU A 11 14.13 1.96 17.31
CA LEU A 11 15.38 1.26 17.05
C LEU A 11 16.60 2.09 17.54
N LEU A 12 16.57 3.39 17.26
CA LEU A 12 17.61 4.31 17.75
C LEU A 12 17.59 4.41 19.28
N ASP A 13 16.43 4.56 19.88
CA ASP A 13 16.26 4.60 21.34
C ASP A 13 16.80 3.30 21.98
N TYR A 14 16.53 2.14 21.38
CA TYR A 14 17.07 0.87 21.84
C TYR A 14 18.60 0.81 21.83
N LEU A 15 19.23 1.38 20.80
CA LEU A 15 20.68 1.39 20.65
C LEU A 15 21.37 2.37 21.62
N TYR A 16 20.69 3.46 22.00
CA TYR A 16 21.27 4.51 22.82
C TYR A 16 20.82 4.49 24.28
N ASP A 17 19.58 4.07 24.56
CA ASP A 17 19.01 4.03 25.90
C ASP A 17 17.85 3.02 26.01
N GLU A 18 18.19 1.80 26.40
CA GLU A 18 17.20 0.71 26.61
C GLU A 18 16.14 1.08 27.66
N PHE A 19 16.48 1.90 28.65
CA PHE A 19 15.53 2.30 29.71
C PHE A 19 14.44 3.22 29.16
N SER A 20 14.80 4.17 28.34
CA SER A 20 13.86 5.07 27.64
C SER A 20 12.92 4.27 26.74
N LEU A 21 13.43 3.31 25.99
CA LEU A 21 12.63 2.41 25.16
C LEU A 21 11.58 1.64 25.99
N ARG A 22 12.00 1.02 27.10
CA ARG A 22 11.10 0.27 27.98
C ARG A 22 9.97 1.13 28.53
N ASN A 23 10.25 2.37 28.89
CA ASN A 23 9.25 3.29 29.38
C ASN A 23 8.28 3.72 28.26
N THR A 24 8.78 4.00 27.09
CA THR A 24 7.97 4.33 25.91
C THR A 24 7.03 3.17 25.58
N LEU A 25 7.50 1.94 25.53
CA LEU A 25 6.68 0.76 25.23
C LEU A 25 5.63 0.48 26.32
N LYS A 26 5.92 0.71 27.59
CA LYS A 26 4.95 0.52 28.68
C LYS A 26 3.78 1.51 28.64
N GLN A 27 3.99 2.68 28.05
CA GLN A 27 2.96 3.72 27.93
C GLN A 27 2.06 3.50 26.71
N HIS A 28 2.44 2.64 25.78
CA HIS A 28 1.67 2.35 24.59
C HIS A 28 0.76 1.13 24.76
N SER A 29 -0.48 1.30 24.33
CA SER A 29 -1.43 0.20 24.27
C SER A 29 -0.95 -0.87 23.28
N PRO A 30 -1.03 -2.16 23.60
CA PRO A 30 -0.82 -3.22 22.61
C PRO A 30 -1.95 -3.31 21.58
N PHE A 31 -3.05 -2.59 21.80
CA PHE A 31 -4.19 -2.53 20.89
C PHE A 31 -4.08 -1.30 19.99
N PHE A 32 -4.32 -1.52 18.71
CA PHE A 32 -4.26 -0.46 17.71
C PHE A 32 -5.60 0.26 17.58
N ASP A 33 -5.56 1.59 17.57
CA ASP A 33 -6.74 2.44 17.36
C ASP A 33 -7.13 2.54 15.87
N LYS A 34 -6.30 1.98 14.99
CA LYS A 34 -6.46 2.09 13.54
C LYS A 34 -6.18 0.76 12.87
N THR A 35 -6.82 0.57 11.72
CA THR A 35 -6.54 -0.55 10.82
C THR A 35 -5.71 -0.06 9.66
N SER A 36 -4.60 -0.73 9.37
CA SER A 36 -3.79 -0.45 8.19
C SER A 36 -3.72 -1.67 7.28
N ALA A 37 -3.65 -1.39 5.99
CA ALA A 37 -3.45 -2.40 4.95
C ALA A 37 -2.45 -1.90 3.92
N VAL A 38 -1.80 -2.82 3.24
CA VAL A 38 -0.94 -2.53 2.11
C VAL A 38 -1.48 -3.31 0.91
N LEU A 39 -1.80 -2.59 -0.16
CA LEU A 39 -2.26 -3.19 -1.41
C LEU A 39 -1.13 -3.18 -2.41
N TYR A 40 -0.92 -4.32 -3.05
CA TYR A 40 0.04 -4.49 -4.13
C TYR A 40 -0.68 -4.84 -5.42
N PHE A 41 -0.36 -4.13 -6.49
CA PHE A 41 -0.82 -4.43 -7.83
C PHE A 41 0.36 -4.88 -8.68
N HIS A 42 0.25 -6.09 -9.22
CA HIS A 42 1.27 -6.68 -10.07
C HIS A 42 1.01 -6.29 -11.52
N GLY A 43 2.09 -5.89 -12.20
CA GLY A 43 2.02 -5.60 -13.62
C GLY A 43 2.36 -6.82 -14.48
N LYS A 44 1.74 -6.90 -15.63
CA LYS A 44 2.06 -7.90 -16.64
C LYS A 44 3.40 -7.60 -17.28
N ASN A 45 4.31 -8.59 -17.23
CA ASN A 45 5.65 -8.44 -17.76
C ASN A 45 5.65 -8.07 -19.23
N GLY A 46 6.51 -7.15 -19.62
CA GLY A 46 6.73 -6.73 -20.99
C GLY A 46 5.77 -5.65 -21.49
N LEU A 47 4.66 -5.38 -20.81
CA LEU A 47 3.75 -4.31 -21.20
C LEU A 47 4.31 -2.93 -20.83
N MET A 48 4.02 -1.94 -21.68
CA MET A 48 4.40 -0.56 -21.48
C MET A 48 3.29 0.20 -20.74
N VAL A 49 3.68 1.03 -19.79
CA VAL A 49 2.74 1.93 -19.10
C VAL A 49 2.48 3.16 -19.98
N GLU A 50 1.24 3.40 -20.38
CA GLU A 50 0.84 4.60 -21.12
C GLU A 50 -0.06 5.51 -20.29
N ASN A 51 -1.15 5.00 -19.74
CA ASN A 51 -2.07 5.78 -18.93
C ASN A 51 -2.18 5.20 -17.51
N GLN A 52 -1.87 6.04 -16.51
CA GLN A 52 -1.97 5.71 -15.09
C GLN A 52 -2.74 6.80 -14.30
N ASP A 53 -3.55 7.61 -14.97
CA ASP A 53 -4.26 8.73 -14.35
C ASP A 53 -5.18 8.27 -13.21
N ILE A 54 -5.80 7.11 -13.36
CA ILE A 54 -6.65 6.52 -12.32
C ILE A 54 -5.81 6.15 -11.11
N ALA A 55 -4.66 5.51 -11.29
CA ALA A 55 -3.77 5.14 -10.19
C ALA A 55 -3.29 6.38 -9.43
N VAL A 56 -2.93 7.46 -10.13
CA VAL A 56 -2.56 8.75 -9.54
C VAL A 56 -3.72 9.37 -8.77
N LYS A 57 -4.93 9.36 -9.34
CA LYS A 57 -6.14 9.88 -8.69
C LYS A 57 -6.47 9.11 -7.41
N LEU A 58 -6.37 7.80 -7.43
CA LEU A 58 -6.59 6.96 -6.26
C LEU A 58 -5.58 7.25 -5.13
N SER A 59 -4.35 7.62 -5.46
CA SER A 59 -3.34 8.03 -4.46
C SER A 59 -3.77 9.20 -3.58
N SER A 60 -4.67 10.05 -4.08
CA SER A 60 -5.18 11.22 -3.36
C SER A 60 -6.44 10.94 -2.54
N MET A 61 -6.91 9.69 -2.50
CA MET A 61 -8.12 9.34 -1.75
C MET A 61 -7.90 9.45 -0.24
N LYS A 62 -8.96 9.86 0.45
CA LYS A 62 -8.98 9.83 1.91
C LYS A 62 -8.80 8.38 2.41
N GLY A 63 -7.87 8.20 3.32
CA GLY A 63 -7.49 6.89 3.87
C GLY A 63 -6.28 6.26 3.18
N ILE A 64 -5.83 6.81 2.06
CA ILE A 64 -4.51 6.49 1.51
C ILE A 64 -3.49 7.41 2.18
N MET A 65 -2.51 6.82 2.83
CA MET A 65 -1.44 7.56 3.51
C MET A 65 -0.24 7.80 2.61
N ASP A 66 0.04 6.82 1.78
CA ASP A 66 1.17 6.84 0.85
C ASP A 66 0.90 5.90 -0.32
N SER A 67 1.56 6.17 -1.43
CA SER A 67 1.46 5.35 -2.64
C SER A 67 2.74 5.38 -3.44
N TRP A 68 3.05 4.27 -4.08
CA TRP A 68 4.21 4.15 -4.95
C TRP A 68 3.80 3.60 -6.29
N LEU A 69 4.01 4.40 -7.33
CA LEU A 69 3.93 3.96 -8.72
C LEU A 69 5.36 3.65 -9.17
N PHE A 70 5.64 2.37 -9.39
CA PHE A 70 7.01 1.89 -9.67
C PHE A 70 7.45 2.16 -11.10
N TYR A 71 6.50 2.40 -12.00
CA TYR A 71 6.77 2.67 -13.41
C TYR A 71 6.14 3.99 -13.83
N LYS A 72 6.84 4.71 -14.68
CA LYS A 72 6.36 5.94 -15.30
C LYS A 72 5.76 5.64 -16.68
N LYS A 73 5.00 6.60 -17.20
CA LYS A 73 4.56 6.58 -18.59
C LYS A 73 5.74 6.35 -19.54
N GLY A 74 5.59 5.42 -20.47
CA GLY A 74 6.62 5.02 -21.43
C GLY A 74 7.59 3.94 -20.93
N GLU A 75 7.55 3.60 -19.63
CA GLU A 75 8.38 2.52 -19.10
C GLU A 75 7.70 1.16 -19.30
N ARG A 76 8.52 0.16 -19.54
CA ARG A 76 8.08 -1.23 -19.70
C ARG A 76 8.18 -1.96 -18.37
N ILE A 77 7.14 -2.70 -18.00
CA ILE A 77 7.15 -3.51 -16.80
C ILE A 77 8.15 -4.66 -16.97
N ILE A 78 9.11 -4.70 -16.04
CA ILE A 78 10.16 -5.72 -15.97
C ILE A 78 10.10 -6.35 -14.58
N PRO A 79 10.13 -7.68 -14.45
CA PRO A 79 10.20 -8.32 -13.15
C PRO A 79 11.50 -7.90 -12.43
N HIS A 80 11.33 -7.27 -11.26
CA HIS A 80 12.44 -6.99 -10.36
C HIS A 80 12.46 -8.07 -9.27
N GLY A 81 13.36 -9.04 -9.40
CA GLY A 81 13.51 -10.10 -8.41
C GLY A 81 12.26 -10.98 -8.30
N VAL A 82 11.57 -10.94 -7.18
CA VAL A 82 10.48 -11.86 -6.87
C VAL A 82 9.13 -11.44 -7.42
N ASN A 83 8.87 -10.11 -7.57
CA ASN A 83 7.54 -9.63 -7.96
C ASN A 83 7.58 -8.36 -8.81
N PRO A 84 6.84 -8.31 -9.93
CA PRO A 84 6.68 -7.13 -10.78
C PRO A 84 5.61 -6.20 -10.20
N TYR A 85 5.84 -5.58 -9.05
CA TYR A 85 4.92 -4.59 -8.51
C TYR A 85 4.83 -3.40 -9.46
N ALA A 86 3.63 -3.02 -9.84
CA ALA A 86 3.38 -1.80 -10.61
C ALA A 86 2.95 -0.65 -9.69
N VAL A 87 2.09 -0.94 -8.71
CA VAL A 87 1.59 0.05 -7.75
C VAL A 87 1.50 -0.55 -6.35
N ARG A 88 1.72 0.31 -5.36
CA ARG A 88 1.51 -0.01 -3.95
C ARG A 88 0.78 1.14 -3.27
N TYR A 89 -0.25 0.81 -2.47
CA TYR A 89 -0.95 1.76 -1.61
C TYR A 89 -0.84 1.36 -0.16
N TYR A 90 -0.65 2.35 0.70
CA TYR A 90 -0.73 2.22 2.15
C TYR A 90 -2.04 2.82 2.63
N ILE A 91 -2.91 1.99 3.18
CA ILE A 91 -4.21 2.37 3.73
C ILE A 91 -4.09 2.52 5.24
N ASN A 92 -4.72 3.57 5.76
CA ASN A 92 -4.94 3.73 7.19
C ASN A 92 -6.39 4.16 7.42
N ALA A 93 -7.12 3.36 8.16
CA ALA A 93 -8.54 3.52 8.41
C ALA A 93 -8.86 3.45 9.91
N LYS A 94 -10.00 4.01 10.31
CA LYS A 94 -10.46 3.99 11.70
C LYS A 94 -10.98 2.62 12.13
N SER A 95 -11.36 1.78 11.18
CA SER A 95 -11.90 0.44 11.42
C SER A 95 -11.59 -0.50 10.27
N ARG A 96 -11.74 -1.80 10.52
CA ARG A 96 -11.62 -2.83 9.49
C ARG A 96 -12.63 -2.62 8.35
N MET A 97 -13.87 -2.30 8.69
CA MET A 97 -14.92 -2.05 7.70
C MET A 97 -14.58 -0.87 6.78
N GLU A 98 -13.99 0.19 7.32
CA GLU A 98 -13.53 1.33 6.51
C GLU A 98 -12.36 0.94 5.61
N ALA A 99 -11.40 0.16 6.13
CA ALA A 99 -10.28 -0.36 5.34
C ALA A 99 -10.76 -1.24 4.18
N ASP A 100 -11.69 -2.15 4.45
CA ASP A 100 -12.27 -3.04 3.43
C ASP A 100 -13.01 -2.24 2.35
N ARG A 101 -13.77 -1.21 2.73
CA ARG A 101 -14.46 -0.32 1.78
C ARG A 101 -13.48 0.42 0.86
N ILE A 102 -12.39 0.95 1.43
CA ILE A 102 -11.36 1.62 0.65
C ILE A 102 -10.68 0.63 -0.30
N THR A 103 -10.35 -0.55 0.18
CA THR A 103 -9.72 -1.61 -0.59
C THR A 103 -10.59 -2.06 -1.77
N ASN A 104 -11.88 -2.33 -1.52
CA ASN A 104 -12.84 -2.69 -2.57
C ASN A 104 -12.94 -1.60 -3.62
N TYR A 105 -13.08 -0.35 -3.20
CA TYR A 105 -13.15 0.77 -4.13
C TYR A 105 -11.91 0.85 -5.03
N ILE A 106 -10.72 0.64 -4.45
CA ILE A 106 -9.47 0.64 -5.23
C ILE A 106 -9.45 -0.53 -6.22
N PHE A 107 -9.84 -1.75 -5.82
CA PHE A 107 -9.86 -2.91 -6.71
C PHE A 107 -10.85 -2.74 -7.88
N GLU A 108 -12.01 -2.14 -7.62
CA GLU A 108 -13.04 -1.91 -8.64
C GLU A 108 -12.65 -0.85 -9.67
N HIS A 109 -11.82 0.13 -9.27
CA HIS A 109 -11.53 1.28 -10.13
C HIS A 109 -10.10 1.33 -10.65
N MET A 110 -9.18 0.52 -10.10
CA MET A 110 -7.78 0.53 -10.50
C MET A 110 -7.63 0.08 -11.95
N SER A 111 -6.96 0.90 -12.74
CA SER A 111 -6.59 0.56 -14.11
C SER A 111 -5.33 1.32 -14.52
N ILE A 112 -4.45 0.63 -15.23
CA ILE A 112 -3.30 1.17 -15.93
C ILE A 112 -3.29 0.52 -17.32
N THR A 113 -3.24 1.33 -18.37
CA THR A 113 -3.31 0.80 -19.73
C THR A 113 -2.03 1.02 -20.53
N SER A 114 -1.77 0.11 -21.45
CA SER A 114 -0.72 0.22 -22.44
C SER A 114 -1.11 1.18 -23.59
N PRO A 115 -0.18 1.54 -24.49
CA PRO A 115 -0.50 2.33 -25.69
C PRO A 115 -1.58 1.72 -26.57
N GLU A 116 -1.69 0.38 -26.57
CA GLU A 116 -2.69 -0.38 -27.32
C GLU A 116 -4.04 -0.48 -26.59
N GLY A 117 -4.13 0.12 -25.37
CA GLY A 117 -5.33 0.07 -24.53
C GLY A 117 -5.50 -1.23 -23.73
N GLU A 118 -4.47 -2.08 -23.70
CA GLU A 118 -4.50 -3.30 -22.90
C GLU A 118 -4.30 -2.98 -21.42
N GLU A 119 -5.06 -3.67 -20.53
CA GLU A 119 -4.86 -3.56 -19.08
C GLU A 119 -3.51 -4.15 -18.67
N VAL A 120 -2.67 -3.30 -18.08
CA VAL A 120 -1.29 -3.61 -17.69
C VAL A 120 -1.21 -4.40 -16.39
N LEU A 121 -2.24 -4.29 -15.54
CA LEU A 121 -2.27 -4.96 -14.25
C LEU A 121 -2.91 -6.35 -14.36
N TYR A 122 -2.49 -7.26 -13.48
CA TYR A 122 -3.29 -8.44 -13.18
C TYR A 122 -4.50 -8.03 -12.36
N GLN A 123 -5.65 -8.66 -12.62
CA GLN A 123 -6.85 -8.44 -11.81
C GLN A 123 -6.63 -8.96 -10.40
N ASN A 124 -6.94 -8.11 -9.42
CA ASN A 124 -6.94 -8.47 -8.02
C ASN A 124 -8.38 -8.51 -7.50
N HIS A 125 -8.65 -9.44 -6.60
CA HIS A 125 -9.92 -9.57 -5.91
C HIS A 125 -9.69 -9.54 -4.40
N MET A 126 -10.67 -9.04 -3.66
CA MET A 126 -10.66 -9.20 -2.21
C MET A 126 -10.65 -10.70 -1.87
N PRO A 127 -9.78 -11.14 -0.95
CA PRO A 127 -9.86 -12.51 -0.47
C PRO A 127 -11.22 -12.72 0.23
N GLU A 128 -11.89 -13.80 -0.14
CA GLU A 128 -13.06 -14.26 0.59
C GLU A 128 -12.59 -14.90 1.90
N TYR A 129 -12.90 -14.27 3.01
CA TYR A 129 -12.67 -14.87 4.32
C TYR A 129 -13.89 -15.68 4.70
N PRO A 130 -13.74 -16.97 5.06
CA PRO A 130 -14.86 -17.73 5.61
C PRO A 130 -15.32 -17.05 6.92
N ASN A 131 -16.60 -16.84 7.03
CA ASN A 131 -17.26 -16.32 8.23
C ASN A 131 -17.12 -17.30 9.40
#